data_dd79bf987b7e6b514bd372c5f13754ec
#
_entry.id   dd79bf987b7e6b514bd372c5f13754ec
#
_cell.length_a   1.000
_cell.length_b   1.000
_cell.length_c   1.000
_cell.angle_alpha   90.00
_cell.angle_beta   90.00
_cell.angle_gamma   90.00
#
_symmetry.space_group_name_H-M   'P 1'
#
loop_
_entity.id
_entity.type
_entity.pdbx_description
1 polymer ?
#
loop_
_entity_poly.entity_id
_entity_poly.type
_entity_poly.pdbx_seq_one_letter_code
_entity_poly.pdbx_strand_id
1 'polypeptide(L)'
;MKKKEKRMILILLVILIIAIVIFVVSKNLNKENKTKENGSTTQQENTEPEEFVQVLEDGTKLNTSTELNKEKQVGNYKFENMQLTTQDNQTVLLADVTNTGSSKTDIQLVDVTLLDKDGNEIITVGGIISQLEPGEKTQFNTSMTLDYANTYDFKITLK
;
A
#
# COMPACT_ATOMS: atom_id res chain seq x y z
N MET A 1 46.93 -27.69 14.30
CA MET A 1 45.92 -26.70 13.87
C MET A 1 46.44 -25.29 14.08
N LYS A 2 46.59 -24.51 13.01
CA LYS A 2 47.12 -23.13 13.07
C LYS A 2 46.11 -22.21 13.74
N LYS A 3 46.59 -21.20 14.46
CA LYS A 3 45.75 -20.24 15.23
C LYS A 3 44.60 -19.58 14.40
N LYS A 4 44.80 -19.45 13.05
CA LYS A 4 43.80 -18.97 12.11
C LYS A 4 42.66 -19.99 11.86
N GLU A 5 42.97 -21.28 11.79
CA GLU A 5 41.97 -22.33 11.62
C GLU A 5 41.04 -22.45 12.82
N LYS A 6 41.58 -22.33 14.04
CA LYS A 6 40.76 -22.32 15.28
C LYS A 6 39.77 -21.13 15.30
N ARG A 7 40.20 -19.93 14.87
CA ARG A 7 39.31 -18.76 14.77
C ARG A 7 38.21 -18.94 13.72
N MET A 8 38.53 -19.52 12.56
CA MET A 8 37.58 -19.77 11.50
C MET A 8 36.52 -20.80 11.91
N ILE A 9 36.92 -21.85 12.62
CA ILE A 9 35.99 -22.84 13.19
C ILE A 9 35.08 -22.22 14.23
N LEU A 10 35.61 -21.34 15.09
CA LEU A 10 34.81 -20.63 16.10
C LEU A 10 33.74 -19.73 15.47
N ILE A 11 34.10 -18.99 14.41
CA ILE A 11 33.16 -18.14 13.67
C ILE A 11 32.06 -18.97 13.02
N LEU A 12 32.40 -20.09 12.37
CA LEU A 12 31.41 -20.99 11.78
C LEU A 12 30.47 -21.58 12.82
N LEU A 13 30.97 -21.90 14.02
CA LEU A 13 30.18 -22.44 15.10
C LEU A 13 29.19 -21.40 15.66
N VAL A 14 29.61 -20.14 15.77
CA VAL A 14 28.72 -19.01 16.17
C VAL A 14 27.63 -18.79 15.13
N ILE A 15 27.93 -18.80 13.83
CA ILE A 15 26.94 -18.65 12.75
C ILE A 15 25.92 -19.80 12.79
N LEU A 16 26.38 -21.04 13.03
CA LEU A 16 25.49 -22.20 13.16
C LEU A 16 24.53 -22.06 14.35
N ILE A 17 25.03 -21.59 15.49
CA ILE A 17 24.17 -21.35 16.68
C ILE A 17 23.12 -20.30 16.40
N ILE A 18 23.47 -19.18 15.73
CA ILE A 18 22.54 -18.13 15.36
C ILE A 18 21.45 -18.68 14.41
N ALA A 19 21.82 -19.49 13.42
CA ALA A 19 20.88 -20.12 12.51
C ALA A 19 19.88 -21.05 13.23
N ILE A 20 20.36 -21.82 14.22
CA ILE A 20 19.51 -22.71 15.03
C ILE A 20 18.53 -21.87 15.90
N VAL A 21 19.00 -20.78 16.51
CA VAL A 21 18.15 -19.91 17.31
C VAL A 21 17.03 -19.30 16.48
N ILE A 22 17.35 -18.78 15.28
CA ILE A 22 16.35 -18.23 14.35
C ILE A 22 15.33 -19.31 13.95
N PHE A 23 15.78 -20.54 13.66
CA PHE A 23 14.89 -21.63 13.30
C PHE A 23 13.96 -22.07 14.44
N VAL A 24 14.45 -22.10 15.68
CA VAL A 24 13.65 -22.44 16.87
C VAL A 24 12.63 -21.35 17.19
N VAL A 25 13.01 -20.08 17.07
CA VAL A 25 12.09 -18.94 17.27
C VAL A 25 11.01 -18.95 16.21
N SER A 26 11.33 -19.17 14.94
CA SER A 26 10.35 -19.27 13.84
C SER A 26 9.36 -20.43 14.04
N LYS A 27 9.81 -21.58 14.58
CA LYS A 27 8.90 -22.70 14.88
C LYS A 27 8.01 -22.47 16.10
N ASN A 28 8.48 -21.71 17.09
CA ASN A 28 7.67 -21.39 18.29
C ASN A 28 6.60 -20.33 18.00
N LEU A 29 6.84 -19.38 17.09
CA LEU A 29 5.84 -18.42 16.67
C LEU A 29 4.66 -19.08 15.92
N ASN A 30 4.89 -20.22 15.26
CA ASN A 30 3.84 -20.99 14.59
C ASN A 30 3.07 -21.97 15.51
N LYS A 31 3.43 -22.09 16.81
CA LYS A 31 2.80 -23.05 17.73
C LYS A 31 1.82 -22.44 18.72
N GLU A 32 1.74 -21.11 18.86
CA GLU A 32 0.86 -20.45 19.83
C GLU A 32 -0.53 -20.05 19.33
N ASN A 33 -0.93 -20.44 18.11
CA ASN A 33 -2.28 -20.18 17.58
C ASN A 33 -3.19 -21.43 17.51
N LYS A 34 -3.19 -22.27 18.57
CA LYS A 34 -4.31 -23.21 18.77
C LYS A 34 -4.61 -23.30 20.26
N THR A 35 -5.79 -22.82 20.61
CA THR A 35 -6.60 -23.03 21.82
C THR A 35 -6.64 -21.83 22.78
N LYS A 36 -7.71 -20.99 22.63
CA LYS A 36 -8.80 -20.86 23.63
C LYS A 36 -9.90 -19.97 23.12
N GLU A 37 -11.04 -20.60 22.94
CA GLU A 37 -12.38 -20.01 22.88
C GLU A 37 -12.66 -19.23 24.18
N ASN A 38 -13.09 -17.99 24.08
CA ASN A 38 -14.33 -17.43 24.61
C ASN A 38 -14.26 -15.91 24.66
N GLY A 39 -15.27 -15.25 24.12
CA GLY A 39 -15.54 -13.83 24.38
C GLY A 39 -15.70 -12.99 23.12
N SER A 40 -16.76 -13.28 22.36
CA SER A 40 -17.64 -12.33 21.65
C SER A 40 -17.10 -10.91 21.46
N THR A 41 -16.62 -10.61 20.26
CA THR A 41 -17.05 -9.47 19.45
C THR A 41 -16.78 -9.87 18.00
N THR A 42 -17.80 -10.38 17.36
CA THR A 42 -17.84 -10.67 15.93
C THR A 42 -17.80 -9.31 15.22
N GLN A 43 -16.61 -8.85 14.86
CA GLN A 43 -16.51 -8.04 13.65
C GLN A 43 -16.79 -9.03 12.52
N GLN A 44 -17.98 -8.97 11.98
CA GLN A 44 -18.28 -9.57 10.70
C GLN A 44 -17.31 -8.94 9.70
N GLU A 45 -16.27 -9.69 9.37
CA GLU A 45 -15.54 -9.53 8.15
C GLU A 45 -16.57 -9.75 7.04
N ASN A 46 -17.11 -8.66 6.53
CA ASN A 46 -18.02 -8.67 5.40
C ASN A 46 -17.14 -8.99 4.18
N THR A 47 -16.86 -10.27 3.96
CA THR A 47 -16.19 -10.77 2.76
C THR A 47 -17.18 -10.69 1.59
N GLU A 48 -17.50 -9.47 1.14
CA GLU A 48 -17.90 -9.32 -0.25
C GLU A 48 -16.74 -9.81 -1.12
N PRO A 49 -17.01 -10.54 -2.21
CA PRO A 49 -15.96 -10.97 -3.12
C PRO A 49 -15.16 -9.75 -3.56
N GLU A 50 -13.84 -9.77 -3.40
CA GLU A 50 -12.96 -8.70 -3.86
C GLU A 50 -12.96 -8.67 -5.39
N GLU A 51 -13.89 -7.91 -5.97
CA GLU A 51 -14.17 -7.88 -7.42
C GLU A 51 -13.04 -7.21 -8.20
N PHE A 52 -12.35 -6.25 -7.57
CA PHE A 52 -11.34 -5.41 -8.21
C PHE A 52 -9.93 -5.65 -7.67
N VAL A 53 -9.62 -6.89 -7.25
CA VAL A 53 -8.34 -7.20 -6.62
C VAL A 53 -7.69 -8.41 -7.26
N GLN A 54 -6.40 -8.26 -7.57
CA GLN A 54 -5.49 -9.34 -7.87
C GLN A 54 -4.49 -9.49 -6.71
N VAL A 55 -4.41 -10.68 -6.12
CA VAL A 55 -3.43 -11.00 -5.09
C VAL A 55 -2.18 -11.57 -5.75
N LEU A 56 -1.02 -10.98 -5.48
CA LEU A 56 0.29 -11.43 -5.96
C LEU A 56 0.86 -12.52 -5.04
N GLU A 57 1.93 -13.20 -5.48
CA GLU A 57 2.55 -14.31 -4.73
C GLU A 57 3.09 -13.90 -3.35
N ASP A 58 3.48 -12.63 -3.17
CA ASP A 58 3.97 -12.06 -1.92
C ASP A 58 2.85 -11.56 -0.99
N GLY A 59 1.59 -11.77 -1.37
CA GLY A 59 0.41 -11.30 -0.62
C GLY A 59 0.01 -9.85 -0.89
N THR A 60 0.73 -9.13 -1.75
CA THR A 60 0.34 -7.78 -2.18
C THR A 60 -0.98 -7.86 -2.96
N LYS A 61 -1.93 -7.03 -2.61
CA LYS A 61 -3.18 -6.83 -3.34
C LYS A 61 -3.03 -5.66 -4.30
N LEU A 62 -3.24 -5.92 -5.57
CA LEU A 62 -3.22 -4.92 -6.63
C LEU A 62 -4.65 -4.64 -7.09
N ASN A 63 -5.05 -3.38 -7.11
CA ASN A 63 -6.34 -2.99 -7.67
C ASN A 63 -6.35 -3.18 -9.20
N THR A 64 -7.43 -3.74 -9.73
CA THR A 64 -7.62 -4.04 -11.15
C THR A 64 -8.81 -3.30 -11.78
N SER A 65 -9.41 -2.36 -11.05
CA SER A 65 -10.54 -1.57 -11.57
C SER A 65 -10.12 -0.72 -12.78
N THR A 66 -10.85 -0.86 -13.86
CA THR A 66 -10.66 -0.02 -15.06
C THR A 66 -11.11 1.42 -14.83
N GLU A 67 -12.06 1.67 -13.91
CA GLU A 67 -12.51 3.02 -13.57
C GLU A 67 -11.45 3.79 -12.78
N LEU A 68 -10.76 3.11 -11.85
CA LEU A 68 -9.66 3.70 -11.10
C LEU A 68 -8.53 4.16 -12.02
N ASN A 69 -8.26 3.43 -13.10
CA ASN A 69 -7.18 3.73 -14.05
C ASN A 69 -7.51 4.83 -15.07
N LYS A 70 -8.76 5.33 -15.10
CA LYS A 70 -9.13 6.41 -16.01
C LYS A 70 -8.46 7.72 -15.61
N GLU A 71 -7.98 8.46 -16.60
CA GLU A 71 -7.47 9.80 -16.33
C GLU A 71 -8.59 10.73 -15.84
N LYS A 72 -8.24 11.62 -14.90
CA LYS A 72 -9.16 12.63 -14.36
C LYS A 72 -8.53 14.01 -14.43
N GLN A 73 -9.35 14.98 -14.80
CA GLN A 73 -8.97 16.40 -14.85
C GLN A 73 -9.66 17.14 -13.71
N VAL A 74 -8.89 17.83 -12.88
CA VAL A 74 -9.40 18.69 -11.81
C VAL A 74 -8.65 20.02 -11.83
N GLY A 75 -9.33 21.10 -12.19
CA GLY A 75 -8.69 22.37 -12.44
C GLY A 75 -7.60 22.26 -13.50
N ASN A 76 -6.39 22.69 -13.20
CA ASN A 76 -5.23 22.60 -14.08
C ASN A 76 -4.43 21.30 -13.90
N TYR A 77 -4.91 20.33 -13.12
CA TYR A 77 -4.20 19.09 -12.85
C TYR A 77 -4.86 17.92 -13.57
N LYS A 78 -4.05 17.19 -14.35
CA LYS A 78 -4.43 15.91 -14.92
C LYS A 78 -3.79 14.79 -14.12
N PHE A 79 -4.60 13.86 -13.63
CA PHE A 79 -4.18 12.64 -12.96
C PHE A 79 -4.29 11.46 -13.91
N GLU A 80 -3.23 10.69 -14.03
CA GLU A 80 -3.15 9.51 -14.89
C GLU A 80 -2.30 8.41 -14.28
N ASN A 81 -2.30 7.21 -14.84
CA ASN A 81 -1.52 6.06 -14.35
C ASN A 81 -1.76 5.75 -12.87
N MET A 82 -3.03 5.82 -12.45
CA MET A 82 -3.41 5.55 -11.08
C MET A 82 -3.15 4.09 -10.72
N GLN A 83 -2.48 3.87 -9.59
CA GLN A 83 -2.21 2.55 -9.01
C GLN A 83 -2.60 2.54 -7.55
N LEU A 84 -3.34 1.53 -7.13
CA LEU A 84 -3.72 1.31 -5.74
C LEU A 84 -3.26 -0.09 -5.33
N THR A 85 -2.42 -0.17 -4.31
CA THR A 85 -1.87 -1.43 -3.81
C THR A 85 -2.03 -1.51 -2.30
N THR A 86 -2.32 -2.70 -1.79
CA THR A 86 -2.36 -2.96 -0.34
C THR A 86 -1.39 -4.08 0.01
N GLN A 87 -0.56 -3.85 1.01
CA GLN A 87 0.32 -4.85 1.61
C GLN A 87 0.33 -4.64 3.13
N ASP A 88 0.29 -5.71 3.90
CA ASP A 88 0.31 -5.68 5.38
C ASP A 88 -0.69 -4.68 5.97
N ASN A 89 -1.90 -4.65 5.42
CA ASN A 89 -2.99 -3.76 5.83
C ASN A 89 -2.66 -2.25 5.66
N GLN A 90 -1.74 -1.92 4.78
CA GLN A 90 -1.42 -0.56 4.38
C GLN A 90 -1.67 -0.38 2.88
N THR A 91 -2.53 0.56 2.55
CA THR A 91 -2.84 0.89 1.15
C THR A 91 -2.07 2.13 0.71
N VAL A 92 -1.45 2.04 -0.46
CA VAL A 92 -0.74 3.14 -1.11
C VAL A 92 -1.40 3.43 -2.45
N LEU A 93 -1.68 4.71 -2.69
CA LEU A 93 -2.17 5.22 -3.97
C LEU A 93 -1.07 6.05 -4.62
N LEU A 94 -0.72 5.69 -5.85
CA LEU A 94 0.23 6.40 -6.70
C LEU A 94 -0.49 6.93 -7.94
N ALA A 95 -0.08 8.10 -8.43
CA ALA A 95 -0.54 8.67 -9.69
C ALA A 95 0.54 9.55 -10.31
N ASP A 96 0.48 9.72 -11.61
CA ASP A 96 1.16 10.82 -12.29
C ASP A 96 0.25 12.04 -12.30
N VAL A 97 0.78 13.22 -11.98
CA VAL A 97 0.06 14.49 -12.01
C VAL A 97 0.78 15.46 -12.92
N THR A 98 0.05 16.00 -13.90
CA THR A 98 0.57 16.97 -14.87
C THR A 98 -0.14 18.31 -14.72
N ASN A 99 0.61 19.41 -14.69
CA ASN A 99 0.04 20.75 -14.83
C ASN A 99 -0.33 21.01 -16.31
N THR A 100 -1.61 21.01 -16.62
CA THR A 100 -2.16 21.29 -17.99
C THR A 100 -2.47 22.76 -18.22
N GLY A 101 -2.25 23.60 -17.21
CA GLY A 101 -2.42 25.04 -17.32
C GLY A 101 -1.27 25.74 -18.04
N SER A 102 -1.45 27.02 -18.32
CA SER A 102 -0.45 27.89 -18.99
C SER A 102 0.48 28.63 -18.02
N SER A 103 0.29 28.46 -16.71
CA SER A 103 1.06 29.12 -15.66
C SER A 103 1.58 28.10 -14.65
N LYS A 104 2.69 28.45 -13.99
CA LYS A 104 3.18 27.71 -12.85
C LYS A 104 2.12 27.65 -11.76
N THR A 105 1.98 26.48 -11.13
CA THR A 105 1.07 26.30 -9.97
C THR A 105 1.81 26.53 -8.66
N ASP A 106 1.06 26.89 -7.64
CA ASP A 106 1.52 26.82 -6.25
C ASP A 106 1.38 25.40 -5.69
N ILE A 107 1.86 25.19 -4.44
CA ILE A 107 1.59 23.95 -3.71
C ILE A 107 0.08 23.82 -3.52
N GLN A 108 -0.47 22.67 -3.93
CA GLN A 108 -1.90 22.42 -3.88
C GLN A 108 -2.21 21.27 -2.91
N LEU A 109 -3.06 21.54 -1.93
CA LEU A 109 -3.65 20.51 -1.10
C LEU A 109 -4.85 19.90 -1.83
N VAL A 110 -4.98 18.58 -1.73
CA VAL A 110 -6.08 17.84 -2.36
C VAL A 110 -6.67 16.85 -1.38
N ASP A 111 -7.94 16.54 -1.57
CA ASP A 111 -8.59 15.35 -1.01
C ASP A 111 -8.79 14.32 -2.12
N VAL A 112 -8.40 13.10 -1.83
CA VAL A 112 -8.70 11.93 -2.66
C VAL A 112 -9.73 11.09 -1.92
N THR A 113 -10.90 10.93 -2.52
CA THR A 113 -11.99 10.10 -2.00
C THR A 113 -12.08 8.83 -2.81
N LEU A 114 -11.91 7.67 -2.17
CA LEU A 114 -12.10 6.36 -2.80
C LEU A 114 -13.60 6.02 -2.80
N LEU A 115 -14.06 5.39 -3.88
CA LEU A 115 -15.46 5.09 -4.13
C LEU A 115 -15.67 3.59 -4.39
N ASP A 116 -16.80 3.07 -3.91
CA ASP A 116 -17.30 1.76 -4.29
C ASP A 116 -17.99 1.80 -5.67
N LYS A 117 -18.46 0.64 -6.16
CA LYS A 117 -19.14 0.53 -7.46
C LYS A 117 -20.48 1.26 -7.53
N ASP A 118 -21.09 1.54 -6.40
CA ASP A 118 -22.37 2.25 -6.30
C ASP A 118 -22.15 3.77 -6.15
N GLY A 119 -20.88 4.22 -6.12
CA GLY A 119 -20.49 5.62 -5.99
C GLY A 119 -20.48 6.13 -4.54
N ASN A 120 -20.61 5.23 -3.55
CA ASN A 120 -20.50 5.62 -2.16
C ASN A 120 -19.04 5.87 -1.77
N GLU A 121 -18.83 6.81 -0.86
CA GLU A 121 -17.50 7.13 -0.34
C GLU A 121 -17.05 6.05 0.64
N ILE A 122 -15.88 5.46 0.37
CA ILE A 122 -15.23 4.48 1.25
C ILE A 122 -14.37 5.22 2.28
N ILE A 123 -13.49 6.10 1.81
CA ILE A 123 -12.58 6.92 2.62
C ILE A 123 -12.13 8.15 1.85
N THR A 124 -11.83 9.23 2.58
CA THR A 124 -11.16 10.40 2.03
C THR A 124 -9.81 10.59 2.71
N VAL A 125 -8.76 10.77 1.91
CA VAL A 125 -7.38 10.99 2.37
C VAL A 125 -6.81 12.25 1.76
N GLY A 126 -6.07 13.03 2.54
CA GLY A 126 -5.37 14.22 2.08
C GLY A 126 -4.10 13.88 1.28
N GLY A 127 -3.77 14.74 0.33
CA GLY A 127 -2.52 14.69 -0.41
C GLY A 127 -2.01 16.09 -0.73
N ILE A 128 -0.78 16.15 -1.24
CA ILE A 128 -0.10 17.40 -1.60
C ILE A 128 0.49 17.25 -2.99
N ILE A 129 0.20 18.21 -3.86
CA ILE A 129 0.87 18.39 -5.15
C ILE A 129 1.86 19.53 -4.99
N SER A 130 3.13 19.31 -5.34
CA SER A 130 4.15 20.35 -5.35
C SER A 130 3.90 21.38 -6.46
N GLN A 131 4.63 22.47 -6.44
CA GLN A 131 4.62 23.46 -7.53
C GLN A 131 5.03 22.78 -8.84
N LEU A 132 4.31 23.05 -9.91
CA LEU A 132 4.58 22.51 -11.26
C LEU A 132 4.61 23.62 -12.28
N GLU A 133 5.62 23.64 -13.14
CA GLU A 133 5.66 24.47 -14.34
C GLU A 133 4.60 24.00 -15.36
N PRO A 134 4.21 24.85 -16.33
CA PRO A 134 3.31 24.43 -17.40
C PRO A 134 3.82 23.17 -18.13
N GLY A 135 3.00 22.15 -18.21
CA GLY A 135 3.34 20.85 -18.81
C GLY A 135 4.23 19.94 -17.95
N GLU A 136 4.67 20.40 -16.79
CA GLU A 136 5.48 19.57 -15.89
C GLU A 136 4.62 18.44 -15.28
N LYS A 137 5.24 17.26 -15.16
CA LYS A 137 4.68 16.05 -14.56
C LYS A 137 5.45 15.67 -13.30
N THR A 138 4.73 15.28 -12.26
CA THR A 138 5.29 14.73 -11.02
C THR A 138 4.53 13.50 -10.57
N GLN A 139 5.13 12.70 -9.70
CA GLN A 139 4.45 11.62 -9.02
C GLN A 139 3.72 12.13 -7.78
N PHE A 140 2.46 11.82 -7.69
CA PHE A 140 1.62 12.01 -6.50
C PHE A 140 1.52 10.70 -5.75
N ASN A 141 1.61 10.74 -4.42
CA ASN A 141 1.38 9.58 -3.59
C ASN A 141 0.62 9.95 -2.31
N THR A 142 -0.18 9.03 -1.83
CA THR A 142 -0.79 9.09 -0.51
C THR A 142 -0.96 7.68 0.03
N SER A 143 -1.00 7.54 1.35
CA SER A 143 -1.12 6.24 2.02
C SER A 143 -2.22 6.24 3.06
N MET A 144 -2.82 5.07 3.26
CA MET A 144 -3.93 4.83 4.18
C MET A 144 -3.62 3.59 5.00
N THR A 145 -4.01 3.60 6.26
CA THR A 145 -4.04 2.41 7.11
C THR A 145 -5.34 1.64 6.82
N LEU A 146 -5.31 0.33 6.79
CA LEU A 146 -6.33 -0.61 6.37
C LEU A 146 -6.27 -0.93 4.87
N ASP A 147 -6.97 -2.01 4.51
CA ASP A 147 -7.06 -2.52 3.16
C ASP A 147 -8.18 -1.84 2.38
N TYR A 148 -7.80 -1.11 1.34
CA TYR A 148 -8.71 -0.45 0.40
C TYR A 148 -8.48 -0.93 -1.04
N ALA A 149 -7.81 -2.08 -1.24
CA ALA A 149 -7.52 -2.58 -2.58
C ALA A 149 -8.76 -2.77 -3.44
N ASN A 150 -9.91 -3.13 -2.85
CA ASN A 150 -11.17 -3.37 -3.57
C ASN A 150 -11.95 -2.09 -3.90
N THR A 151 -11.27 -0.99 -4.15
CA THR A 151 -11.85 0.28 -4.58
C THR A 151 -12.25 0.21 -6.06
N TYR A 152 -13.40 0.77 -6.43
CA TYR A 152 -13.86 0.84 -7.82
C TYR A 152 -13.36 2.09 -8.55
N ASP A 153 -13.49 3.27 -7.93
CA ASP A 153 -13.15 4.55 -8.53
C ASP A 153 -12.62 5.53 -7.47
N PHE A 154 -12.21 6.71 -7.88
CA PHE A 154 -11.80 7.79 -6.99
C PHE A 154 -12.27 9.15 -7.48
N LYS A 155 -12.37 10.09 -6.57
CA LYS A 155 -12.67 11.50 -6.82
C LYS A 155 -11.56 12.37 -6.20
N ILE A 156 -11.19 13.44 -6.88
CA ILE A 156 -10.24 14.43 -6.36
C ILE A 156 -10.93 15.76 -6.17
N THR A 157 -10.64 16.43 -5.06
CA THR A 157 -11.12 17.78 -4.74
C THR A 157 -9.91 18.64 -4.35
N LEU A 158 -9.79 19.82 -4.98
CA LEU A 158 -8.80 20.84 -4.58
C LEU A 158 -9.27 21.55 -3.34
N LYS A 159 -8.37 21.84 -2.41
CA LYS A 159 -8.62 22.61 -1.18
C LYS A 159 -8.15 24.05 -1.29
#